data_b7f05faaf3cc0218a2c4421730179d30
#
_entry.id   b7f05faaf3cc0218a2c4421730179d30
#
_cell.length_a   1.000
_cell.length_b   1.000
_cell.length_c   1.000
_cell.angle_alpha   90.00
_cell.angle_beta   90.00
_cell.angle_gamma   90.00
#
_symmetry.space_group_name_H-M   'P 1'
#
loop_
_entity.id
_entity.type
_entity.pdbx_description
1 polymer ?
#
loop_
_entity_poly.entity_id
_entity_poly.type
_entity_poly.pdbx_seq_one_letter_code
_entity_poly.pdbx_strand_id
1 'polypeptide(L)'
;MSNMDAVPQSRIDLFAEMESHYEKQDTEYFVKLLDDDDYVVRCRATCILVDLGGEDKVQHVAKVLKHDTNELVRHEAAFSLGQMGYSSGIEPLEDATANDPSMFVRHEAAVALGVVGSRGEPEVLEKALNDPEESVRHSAVVALSNLEFMKTLCKNEKFGKLTGG
;
A
#
# COMPACT_ATOMS: atom_id res chain seq x y z
N MET A 1 7.48 -16.55 29.23
CA MET A 1 6.52 -16.43 28.11
C MET A 1 5.86 -15.07 28.25
N SER A 2 6.27 -14.07 27.49
CA SER A 2 5.65 -12.74 27.50
C SER A 2 4.28 -12.88 26.81
N ASN A 3 3.23 -12.36 27.45
CA ASN A 3 1.88 -12.27 26.88
C ASN A 3 1.88 -11.36 25.64
N MET A 4 2.36 -11.86 24.50
CA MET A 4 2.23 -11.17 23.22
C MET A 4 0.81 -11.28 22.61
N ASP A 5 -0.08 -12.03 23.27
CA ASP A 5 -1.37 -12.44 22.68
C ASP A 5 -2.60 -11.72 23.23
N ALA A 6 -2.44 -10.82 24.19
CA ALA A 6 -3.61 -10.09 24.70
C ALA A 6 -3.76 -8.75 23.93
N VAL A 7 -4.82 -8.64 23.13
CA VAL A 7 -5.21 -7.36 22.54
C VAL A 7 -5.63 -6.41 23.67
N PRO A 8 -4.97 -5.26 23.87
CA PRO A 8 -5.32 -4.32 24.93
C PRO A 8 -6.77 -3.83 24.79
N GLN A 9 -7.50 -3.74 25.89
CA GLN A 9 -8.88 -3.25 25.87
C GLN A 9 -8.96 -1.83 25.29
N SER A 10 -7.98 -0.98 25.57
CA SER A 10 -7.88 0.37 25.02
C SER A 10 -7.85 0.39 23.48
N ARG A 11 -7.24 -0.62 22.85
CA ARG A 11 -7.25 -0.74 21.38
C ARG A 11 -8.63 -1.12 20.85
N ILE A 12 -9.35 -1.99 21.56
CA ILE A 12 -10.72 -2.38 21.20
C ILE A 12 -11.66 -1.15 21.31
N ASP A 13 -11.51 -0.37 22.38
CA ASP A 13 -12.30 0.83 22.60
C ASP A 13 -12.03 1.88 21.50
N LEU A 14 -10.77 2.08 21.12
CA LEU A 14 -10.38 2.95 20.01
C LEU A 14 -10.93 2.46 18.66
N PHE A 15 -10.94 1.16 18.42
CA PHE A 15 -11.52 0.61 17.18
C PHE A 15 -13.03 0.83 17.11
N ALA A 16 -13.74 0.79 18.23
CA ALA A 16 -15.16 1.15 18.28
C ALA A 16 -15.38 2.67 18.03
N GLU A 17 -14.47 3.52 18.50
CA GLU A 17 -14.48 4.95 18.18
C GLU A 17 -14.22 5.19 16.68
N MET A 18 -13.25 4.49 16.09
CA MET A 18 -12.98 4.54 14.64
C MET A 18 -14.22 4.21 13.81
N GLU A 19 -15.02 3.21 14.21
CA GLU A 19 -16.26 2.83 13.52
C GLU A 19 -17.23 4.03 13.46
N SER A 20 -17.41 4.73 14.58
CA SER A 20 -18.26 5.92 14.64
C SER A 20 -17.75 7.07 13.75
N HIS A 21 -16.44 7.26 13.64
CA HIS A 21 -15.85 8.27 12.74
C HIS A 21 -15.91 7.85 11.28
N TYR A 22 -15.78 6.55 11.00
CA TYR A 22 -15.95 6.00 9.65
C TYR A 22 -17.36 6.23 9.11
N GLU A 23 -18.40 5.98 9.92
CA GLU A 23 -19.79 6.24 9.54
C GLU A 23 -20.04 7.73 9.18
N LYS A 24 -19.28 8.64 9.80
CA LYS A 24 -19.35 10.09 9.55
C LYS A 24 -18.47 10.55 8.39
N GLN A 25 -17.69 9.63 7.78
CA GLN A 25 -16.71 9.93 6.74
C GLN A 25 -15.64 10.94 7.21
N ASP A 26 -15.24 10.88 8.49
CA ASP A 26 -14.34 11.82 9.13
C ASP A 26 -12.87 11.53 8.76
N THR A 27 -12.47 11.98 7.59
CA THR A 27 -11.11 11.80 7.05
C THR A 27 -10.04 12.39 7.96
N GLU A 28 -10.29 13.56 8.57
CA GLU A 28 -9.28 14.24 9.40
C GLU A 28 -8.94 13.43 10.67
N TYR A 29 -9.91 12.74 11.22
CA TYR A 29 -9.70 11.82 12.33
C TYR A 29 -8.69 10.72 11.95
N PHE A 30 -8.90 10.05 10.82
CA PHE A 30 -8.01 8.97 10.38
C PHE A 30 -6.64 9.46 9.95
N VAL A 31 -6.53 10.65 9.36
CA VAL A 31 -5.22 11.28 9.06
C VAL A 31 -4.42 11.52 10.33
N LYS A 32 -5.04 11.95 11.43
CA LYS A 32 -4.35 12.09 12.72
C LYS A 32 -3.85 10.78 13.30
N LEU A 33 -4.61 9.69 13.12
CA LEU A 33 -4.23 8.35 13.58
C LEU A 33 -3.06 7.72 12.80
N LEU A 34 -2.65 8.30 11.67
CA LEU A 34 -1.42 7.87 10.98
C LEU A 34 -0.14 8.19 11.78
N ASP A 35 -0.22 9.07 12.77
CA ASP A 35 0.88 9.43 13.65
C ASP A 35 0.71 8.82 15.07
N ASP A 36 -0.21 7.84 15.28
CA ASP A 36 -0.42 7.16 16.56
C ASP A 36 0.82 6.32 16.96
N ASP A 37 1.07 6.19 18.25
CA ASP A 37 2.20 5.41 18.77
C ASP A 37 2.05 3.91 18.47
N ASP A 38 0.82 3.38 18.44
CA ASP A 38 0.53 1.99 18.13
C ASP A 38 0.51 1.73 16.62
N TYR A 39 1.49 0.97 16.13
CA TYR A 39 1.57 0.61 14.70
C TYR A 39 0.32 -0.10 14.17
N VAL A 40 -0.43 -0.85 15.00
CA VAL A 40 -1.67 -1.52 14.62
C VAL A 40 -2.78 -0.49 14.33
N VAL A 41 -2.79 0.60 15.10
CA VAL A 41 -3.70 1.75 14.87
C VAL A 41 -3.35 2.44 13.55
N ARG A 42 -2.05 2.70 13.31
CA ARG A 42 -1.60 3.30 12.05
C ARG A 42 -1.93 2.45 10.82
N CYS A 43 -1.71 1.11 10.88
CA CYS A 43 -2.14 0.20 9.82
C CYS A 43 -3.64 0.33 9.55
N ARG A 44 -4.46 0.26 10.59
CA ARG A 44 -5.92 0.32 10.45
C ARG A 44 -6.39 1.66 9.89
N ALA A 45 -5.79 2.77 10.34
CA ALA A 45 -6.10 4.10 9.82
C ALA A 45 -5.75 4.21 8.32
N THR A 46 -4.63 3.63 7.89
CA THR A 46 -4.20 3.56 6.49
C THR A 46 -5.24 2.83 5.64
N CYS A 47 -5.68 1.63 6.05
CA CYS A 47 -6.74 0.88 5.36
C CYS A 47 -8.04 1.67 5.23
N ILE A 48 -8.47 2.32 6.31
CA ILE A 48 -9.74 3.07 6.33
C ILE A 48 -9.68 4.26 5.37
N LEU A 49 -8.54 4.96 5.29
CA LEU A 49 -8.38 6.07 4.34
C LEU A 49 -8.55 5.63 2.88
N VAL A 50 -8.16 4.40 2.54
CA VAL A 50 -8.41 3.82 1.21
C VAL A 50 -9.90 3.67 0.95
N ASP A 51 -10.62 3.10 1.91
CA ASP A 51 -12.04 2.83 1.79
C ASP A 51 -12.88 4.12 1.75
N LEU A 52 -12.46 5.15 2.48
CA LEU A 52 -13.04 6.49 2.38
C LEU A 52 -12.83 7.13 0.98
N GLY A 53 -11.85 6.66 0.22
CA GLY A 53 -11.60 7.02 -1.18
C GLY A 53 -11.12 8.48 -1.36
N GLY A 54 -10.82 8.81 -2.62
CA GLY A 54 -10.43 10.14 -3.04
C GLY A 54 -8.92 10.32 -3.21
N GLU A 55 -8.51 11.00 -4.28
CA GLU A 55 -7.10 11.20 -4.63
C GLU A 55 -6.36 12.09 -3.63
N ASP A 56 -7.06 12.98 -2.94
CA ASP A 56 -6.54 13.85 -1.88
C ASP A 56 -5.89 13.07 -0.73
N LYS A 57 -6.26 11.81 -0.54
CA LYS A 57 -5.72 10.95 0.54
C LYS A 57 -4.43 10.25 0.16
N VAL A 58 -4.13 10.14 -1.14
CA VAL A 58 -2.89 9.48 -1.64
C VAL A 58 -1.65 10.07 -0.99
N GLN A 59 -1.56 11.39 -0.85
CA GLN A 59 -0.42 12.06 -0.23
C GLN A 59 -0.19 11.65 1.24
N HIS A 60 -1.25 11.36 1.98
CA HIS A 60 -1.14 10.93 3.38
C HIS A 60 -0.61 9.50 3.46
N VAL A 61 -1.15 8.59 2.63
CA VAL A 61 -0.69 7.19 2.55
C VAL A 61 0.74 7.12 2.01
N ALA A 62 1.10 7.92 1.01
CA ALA A 62 2.45 8.02 0.46
C ALA A 62 3.47 8.49 1.51
N LYS A 63 3.09 9.44 2.39
CA LYS A 63 3.93 9.86 3.51
C LYS A 63 4.18 8.71 4.49
N VAL A 64 3.16 7.89 4.79
CA VAL A 64 3.28 6.68 5.61
C VAL A 64 4.25 5.68 4.97
N LEU A 65 4.07 5.36 3.69
CA LEU A 65 4.96 4.47 2.95
C LEU A 65 6.42 4.91 3.04
N LYS A 66 6.67 6.20 2.94
CA LYS A 66 8.04 6.75 2.90
C LYS A 66 8.70 6.84 4.28
N HIS A 67 7.93 7.12 5.35
CA HIS A 67 8.51 7.58 6.60
C HIS A 67 8.14 6.76 7.83
N ASP A 68 7.16 5.84 7.78
CA ASP A 68 6.83 5.04 8.95
C ASP A 68 8.01 4.14 9.34
N THR A 69 8.28 4.08 10.63
CA THR A 69 9.39 3.28 11.16
C THR A 69 9.12 1.77 11.14
N ASN A 70 7.84 1.38 11.11
CA ASN A 70 7.41 -0.01 11.11
C ASN A 70 7.18 -0.52 9.68
N GLU A 71 7.87 -1.59 9.29
CA GLU A 71 7.77 -2.17 7.95
C GLU A 71 6.36 -2.68 7.60
N LEU A 72 5.58 -3.15 8.60
CA LEU A 72 4.21 -3.61 8.36
C LEU A 72 3.28 -2.44 8.01
N VAL A 73 3.50 -1.28 8.60
CA VAL A 73 2.74 -0.06 8.27
C VAL A 73 3.10 0.43 6.87
N ARG A 74 4.40 0.41 6.52
CA ARG A 74 4.83 0.75 5.15
C ARG A 74 4.31 -0.26 4.12
N HIS A 75 4.34 -1.56 4.43
CA HIS A 75 3.74 -2.59 3.58
C HIS A 75 2.25 -2.32 3.33
N GLU A 76 1.49 -2.07 4.40
CA GLU A 76 0.07 -1.71 4.30
C GLU A 76 -0.16 -0.45 3.46
N ALA A 77 0.71 0.55 3.59
CA ALA A 77 0.63 1.76 2.79
C ALA A 77 0.91 1.50 1.29
N ALA A 78 1.85 0.60 0.95
CA ALA A 78 2.10 0.19 -0.43
C ALA A 78 0.89 -0.53 -1.03
N PHE A 79 0.33 -1.51 -0.31
CA PHE A 79 -0.92 -2.19 -0.68
C PHE A 79 -2.05 -1.19 -0.90
N SER A 80 -2.23 -0.28 0.04
CA SER A 80 -3.25 0.78 0.01
C SER A 80 -3.15 1.67 -1.22
N LEU A 81 -1.96 2.13 -1.59
CA LEU A 81 -1.74 2.92 -2.81
C LEU A 81 -2.11 2.13 -4.08
N GLY A 82 -1.80 0.84 -4.10
CA GLY A 82 -2.23 -0.08 -5.16
C GLY A 82 -3.76 -0.16 -5.29
N GLN A 83 -4.45 -0.31 -4.16
CA GLN A 83 -5.92 -0.36 -4.10
C GLN A 83 -6.57 0.95 -4.54
N MET A 84 -6.02 2.10 -4.13
CA MET A 84 -6.50 3.42 -4.54
C MET A 84 -6.40 3.63 -6.04
N GLY A 85 -5.36 3.10 -6.69
CA GLY A 85 -5.21 3.08 -8.14
C GLY A 85 -5.00 4.45 -8.80
N TYR A 86 -4.65 5.49 -8.04
CA TYR A 86 -4.36 6.81 -8.57
C TYR A 86 -2.92 6.93 -9.08
N SER A 87 -2.74 7.64 -10.19
CA SER A 87 -1.40 7.86 -10.78
C SER A 87 -0.45 8.63 -9.86
N SER A 88 -0.98 9.44 -8.95
CA SER A 88 -0.20 10.13 -7.91
C SER A 88 0.45 9.20 -6.89
N GLY A 89 0.05 7.92 -6.84
CA GLY A 89 0.69 6.87 -6.02
C GLY A 89 1.89 6.20 -6.70
N ILE A 90 2.13 6.41 -7.98
CA ILE A 90 3.17 5.69 -8.73
C ILE A 90 4.57 6.05 -8.23
N GLU A 91 4.93 7.32 -8.15
CA GLU A 91 6.27 7.75 -7.71
C GLU A 91 6.64 7.22 -6.30
N PRO A 92 5.76 7.32 -5.27
CA PRO A 92 6.03 6.70 -3.98
C PRO A 92 6.22 5.17 -4.04
N LEU A 93 5.48 4.48 -4.88
CA LEU A 93 5.62 3.03 -5.06
C LEU A 93 6.92 2.67 -5.78
N GLU A 94 7.35 3.45 -6.77
CA GLU A 94 8.63 3.28 -7.45
C GLU A 94 9.80 3.46 -6.49
N ASP A 95 9.77 4.51 -5.65
CA ASP A 95 10.79 4.75 -4.62
C ASP A 95 10.84 3.57 -3.62
N ALA A 96 9.69 3.10 -3.14
CA ALA A 96 9.61 1.97 -2.22
C ALA A 96 10.12 0.67 -2.85
N THR A 97 9.76 0.38 -4.10
CA THR A 97 10.23 -0.81 -4.83
C THR A 97 11.75 -0.83 -4.95
N ALA A 98 12.37 0.33 -5.21
CA ALA A 98 13.80 0.43 -5.43
C ALA A 98 14.61 0.50 -4.12
N ASN A 99 14.09 1.13 -3.08
CA ASN A 99 14.91 1.65 -1.99
C ASN A 99 14.44 1.22 -0.58
N ASP A 100 13.24 0.65 -0.39
CA ASP A 100 12.82 0.27 0.96
C ASP A 100 13.73 -0.83 1.53
N PRO A 101 14.18 -0.69 2.78
CA PRO A 101 15.05 -1.69 3.41
C PRO A 101 14.35 -3.04 3.61
N SER A 102 13.04 -3.07 3.73
CA SER A 102 12.26 -4.31 3.92
C SER A 102 11.90 -4.94 2.57
N MET A 103 12.25 -6.21 2.41
CA MET A 103 11.83 -7.00 1.25
C MET A 103 10.29 -7.10 1.13
N PHE A 104 9.58 -7.10 2.25
CA PHE A 104 8.11 -7.16 2.26
C PHE A 104 7.51 -5.91 1.64
N VAL A 105 8.09 -4.74 1.93
CA VAL A 105 7.64 -3.46 1.36
C VAL A 105 7.99 -3.39 -0.12
N ARG A 106 9.23 -3.76 -0.52
CA ARG A 106 9.64 -3.80 -1.93
C ARG A 106 8.76 -4.74 -2.75
N HIS A 107 8.46 -5.93 -2.21
CA HIS A 107 7.55 -6.90 -2.80
C HIS A 107 6.16 -6.28 -3.05
N GLU A 108 5.54 -5.73 -2.01
CA GLU A 108 4.20 -5.17 -2.10
C GLU A 108 4.13 -3.95 -3.03
N ALA A 109 5.14 -3.08 -2.97
CA ALA A 109 5.22 -1.92 -3.85
C ALA A 109 5.33 -2.33 -5.33
N ALA A 110 6.11 -3.39 -5.64
CA ALA A 110 6.20 -3.93 -7.00
C ALA A 110 4.86 -4.51 -7.48
N VAL A 111 4.14 -5.23 -6.62
CA VAL A 111 2.78 -5.74 -6.92
C VAL A 111 1.83 -4.56 -7.16
N ALA A 112 1.83 -3.56 -6.28
CA ALA A 112 0.99 -2.38 -6.38
C ALA A 112 1.22 -1.61 -7.69
N LEU A 113 2.46 -1.47 -8.15
CA LEU A 113 2.77 -0.88 -9.45
C LEU A 113 2.12 -1.65 -10.60
N GLY A 114 2.10 -2.98 -10.55
CA GLY A 114 1.40 -3.81 -11.52
C GLY A 114 -0.12 -3.60 -11.52
N VAL A 115 -0.70 -3.26 -10.37
CA VAL A 115 -2.15 -2.98 -10.20
C VAL A 115 -2.54 -1.58 -10.66
N VAL A 116 -1.76 -0.56 -10.29
CA VAL A 116 -2.05 0.84 -10.67
C VAL A 116 -2.00 1.02 -12.18
N GLY A 117 -1.19 0.19 -12.85
CA GLY A 117 -1.16 0.14 -14.31
C GLY A 117 -0.15 1.07 -14.97
N SER A 118 -0.14 1.08 -16.28
CA SER A 118 0.91 1.44 -17.23
C SER A 118 1.28 2.94 -17.34
N ARG A 119 1.06 3.74 -16.35
CA ARG A 119 1.48 5.16 -16.37
C ARG A 119 2.86 5.40 -15.76
N GLY A 120 3.40 4.37 -15.06
CA GLY A 120 4.76 4.40 -14.53
C GLY A 120 5.79 3.91 -15.55
N GLU A 121 7.04 4.24 -15.33
CA GLU A 121 8.15 3.72 -16.11
C GLU A 121 8.41 2.27 -15.69
N PRO A 122 8.48 1.29 -16.61
CA PRO A 122 8.75 -0.10 -16.25
C PRO A 122 10.18 -0.30 -15.72
N GLU A 123 11.05 0.71 -15.84
CA GLU A 123 12.47 0.63 -15.49
C GLU A 123 12.72 0.20 -14.03
N VAL A 124 11.90 0.66 -13.08
CA VAL A 124 12.03 0.25 -11.67
C VAL A 124 11.73 -1.23 -11.51
N LEU A 125 10.67 -1.73 -12.16
CA LEU A 125 10.33 -3.15 -12.16
C LEU A 125 11.36 -4.00 -12.90
N GLU A 126 11.93 -3.49 -14.01
CA GLU A 126 13.01 -4.16 -14.71
C GLU A 126 14.27 -4.30 -13.83
N LYS A 127 14.59 -3.28 -13.04
CA LYS A 127 15.67 -3.35 -12.04
C LYS A 127 15.34 -4.35 -10.93
N ALA A 128 14.09 -4.38 -10.47
CA ALA A 128 13.62 -5.31 -9.43
C ALA A 128 13.71 -6.80 -9.85
N LEU A 129 13.82 -7.11 -11.14
CA LEU A 129 14.16 -8.47 -11.61
C LEU A 129 15.52 -8.98 -11.11
N ASN A 130 16.38 -8.09 -10.63
CA ASN A 130 17.70 -8.41 -10.07
C ASN A 130 17.76 -8.14 -8.55
N ASP A 131 16.62 -7.97 -7.87
CA ASP A 131 16.57 -7.81 -6.41
C ASP A 131 17.22 -9.03 -5.73
N PRO A 132 17.96 -8.87 -4.62
CA PRO A 132 18.54 -10.00 -3.88
C PRO A 132 17.46 -11.00 -3.42
N GLU A 133 16.24 -10.53 -3.13
CA GLU A 133 15.16 -11.35 -2.62
C GLU A 133 14.31 -11.95 -3.76
N GLU A 134 14.10 -13.26 -3.70
CA GLU A 134 13.35 -14.00 -4.74
C GLU A 134 11.89 -13.53 -4.85
N SER A 135 11.25 -13.25 -3.72
CA SER A 135 9.86 -12.77 -3.68
C SER A 135 9.69 -11.44 -4.43
N VAL A 136 10.65 -10.52 -4.29
CA VAL A 136 10.63 -9.23 -5.00
C VAL A 136 10.82 -9.44 -6.51
N ARG A 137 11.78 -10.32 -6.91
CA ARG A 137 11.97 -10.66 -8.33
C ARG A 137 10.70 -11.24 -8.95
N HIS A 138 10.03 -12.17 -8.25
CA HIS A 138 8.77 -12.75 -8.73
C HIS A 138 7.66 -11.72 -8.85
N SER A 139 7.54 -10.80 -7.91
CA SER A 139 6.58 -9.69 -8.00
C SER A 139 6.83 -8.81 -9.20
N ALA A 140 8.08 -8.50 -9.49
CA ALA A 140 8.46 -7.72 -10.66
C ALA A 140 8.05 -8.43 -11.97
N VAL A 141 8.25 -9.77 -12.06
CA VAL A 141 7.80 -10.56 -13.22
C VAL A 141 6.28 -10.48 -13.39
N VAL A 142 5.53 -10.66 -12.29
CA VAL A 142 4.05 -10.58 -12.33
C VAL A 142 3.59 -9.19 -12.75
N ALA A 143 4.15 -8.15 -12.14
CA ALA A 143 3.81 -6.76 -12.44
C ALA A 143 4.09 -6.41 -13.92
N LEU A 144 5.29 -6.72 -14.43
CA LEU A 144 5.65 -6.48 -15.83
C LEU A 144 4.75 -7.24 -16.79
N SER A 145 4.42 -8.50 -16.47
CA SER A 145 3.51 -9.30 -17.30
C SER A 145 2.11 -8.70 -17.36
N ASN A 146 1.61 -8.18 -16.21
CA ASN A 146 0.31 -7.50 -16.16
C ASN A 146 0.33 -6.20 -16.95
N LEU A 147 1.38 -5.38 -16.80
CA LEU A 147 1.52 -4.13 -17.56
C LEU A 147 1.55 -4.38 -19.06
N GLU A 148 2.28 -5.39 -19.52
CA GLU A 148 2.33 -5.77 -20.94
C GLU A 148 0.96 -6.27 -21.43
N PHE A 149 0.28 -7.10 -20.66
CA PHE A 149 -1.08 -7.52 -20.97
C PHE A 149 -2.05 -6.35 -21.09
N MET A 150 -1.99 -5.40 -20.16
CA MET A 150 -2.84 -4.21 -20.20
C MET A 150 -2.59 -3.35 -21.43
N LYS A 151 -1.32 -3.17 -21.81
CA LYS A 151 -0.95 -2.39 -23.00
C LYS A 151 -1.45 -3.02 -24.31
N THR A 152 -1.35 -4.33 -24.44
CA THR A 152 -1.51 -5.03 -25.71
C THR A 152 -2.86 -5.71 -25.90
N LEU A 153 -3.43 -6.26 -24.84
CA LEU A 153 -4.59 -7.17 -24.93
C LEU A 153 -5.79 -6.75 -24.10
N CYS A 154 -5.57 -6.02 -23.00
CA CYS A 154 -6.65 -5.71 -22.09
C CYS A 154 -7.59 -4.63 -22.65
N LYS A 155 -8.87 -5.00 -22.86
CA LYS A 155 -9.94 -4.10 -23.27
C LYS A 155 -10.72 -3.52 -22.09
N ASN A 156 -10.44 -3.98 -20.88
CA ASN A 156 -11.15 -3.60 -19.67
C ASN A 156 -10.14 -3.36 -18.54
N GLU A 157 -9.94 -2.09 -18.19
CA GLU A 157 -8.98 -1.68 -17.15
C GLU A 157 -9.26 -2.35 -15.78
N LYS A 158 -10.54 -2.55 -15.43
CA LYS A 158 -10.89 -3.21 -14.16
C LYS A 158 -10.40 -4.66 -14.15
N PHE A 159 -10.52 -5.38 -15.27
CA PHE A 159 -10.01 -6.75 -15.36
C PHE A 159 -8.49 -6.79 -15.25
N GLY A 160 -7.78 -5.87 -15.92
CA GLY A 160 -6.32 -5.76 -15.81
C GLY A 160 -5.85 -5.57 -14.37
N LYS A 161 -6.53 -4.73 -13.59
CA LYS A 161 -6.21 -4.48 -12.18
C LYS A 161 -6.47 -5.69 -11.27
N LEU A 162 -7.45 -6.54 -11.59
CA LEU A 162 -7.75 -7.74 -10.80
C LEU A 162 -6.66 -8.82 -10.84
N THR A 163 -5.75 -8.75 -11.81
CA THR A 163 -4.70 -9.75 -12.02
C THR A 163 -3.34 -9.35 -11.43
N GLY A 164 -3.26 -8.22 -10.77
CA GLY A 164 -2.00 -7.64 -10.25
C GLY A 164 -1.65 -8.02 -8.82
N GLY A 165 -2.53 -8.66 -8.04
CA GLY A 165 -2.28 -8.91 -6.63
C GLY A 165 -2.52 -10.33 -6.19
#